data_b472e4b789e2ea5517ee4bf1bcbf3a9e
#
_entry.id   b472e4b789e2ea5517ee4bf1bcbf3a9e
#
_cell.length_a   1.000
_cell.length_b   1.000
_cell.length_c   1.000
_cell.angle_alpha   90.00
_cell.angle_beta   90.00
_cell.angle_gamma   90.00
#
_symmetry.space_group_name_H-M   'P 1'
#
loop_
_entity.id
_entity.type
_entity.pdbx_description
1 polymer ?
#
loop_
_entity_poly.entity_id
_entity_poly.type
_entity_poly.pdbx_seq_one_letter_code
_entity_poly.pdbx_strand_id
1 'polypeptide(L)'
;MLRIEHLEKSYGTKKAVDDLTLHILPGEIYGFIGHNGAGKTTTIKSVVGIQTYDKGEIYINGINIKDDPIGAKRVTAYIPDNPDLYEYMTGVQYLNFIGSIFGISQKDLEERIEKYADLFEIKNDLGSAIGQYSHGMKQKLAIISALVHEPKLLVMDEPFVGLDPKAAHTLKLLMRELCSRGGSIFFSTHVLEVAEKLCDKVAIIKGGVLIKSGTMEEVKGDESLEDVFLDLVEE
;
A
#
# COMPACT_ATOMS: atom_id res chain seq x y z
N MET A 1 -2.64 -1.73 -14.24
CA MET A 1 -1.79 -2.31 -13.18
C MET A 1 -2.62 -3.13 -12.20
N LEU A 2 -3.57 -2.54 -11.48
CA LEU A 2 -4.55 -3.26 -10.64
C LEU A 2 -5.95 -3.12 -11.23
N ARG A 3 -6.70 -4.23 -11.32
CA ARG A 3 -8.11 -4.26 -11.72
C ARG A 3 -8.90 -5.08 -10.73
N ILE A 4 -9.89 -4.48 -10.14
CA ILE A 4 -10.85 -5.09 -9.22
C ILE A 4 -12.20 -5.03 -9.91
N GLU A 5 -12.90 -6.16 -10.01
CA GLU A 5 -14.20 -6.28 -10.66
C GLU A 5 -15.19 -6.93 -9.71
N HIS A 6 -16.24 -6.19 -9.35
CA HIS A 6 -17.38 -6.65 -8.56
C HIS A 6 -16.98 -7.36 -7.26
N LEU A 7 -15.97 -6.80 -6.54
CA LEU A 7 -15.47 -7.38 -5.30
C LEU A 7 -16.54 -7.30 -4.19
N GLU A 8 -16.87 -8.45 -3.63
CA GLU A 8 -17.73 -8.56 -2.43
C GLU A 8 -16.99 -9.29 -1.32
N LYS A 9 -17.12 -8.76 -0.09
CA LYS A 9 -16.65 -9.43 1.12
C LYS A 9 -17.57 -9.17 2.29
N SER A 10 -18.00 -10.26 2.94
CA SER A 10 -18.85 -10.21 4.13
C SER A 10 -18.22 -10.88 5.33
N TYR A 11 -18.58 -10.43 6.52
CA TYR A 11 -18.29 -11.06 7.80
C TYR A 11 -19.63 -11.31 8.52
N GLY A 12 -20.09 -12.54 8.51
CA GLY A 12 -21.43 -12.88 8.96
C GLY A 12 -22.48 -12.13 8.12
N THR A 13 -23.29 -11.32 8.76
CA THR A 13 -24.34 -10.52 8.09
C THR A 13 -23.86 -9.15 7.59
N LYS A 14 -22.64 -8.72 7.97
CA LYS A 14 -22.12 -7.41 7.60
C LYS A 14 -21.31 -7.50 6.30
N LYS A 15 -21.77 -6.82 5.26
CA LYS A 15 -20.96 -6.58 4.06
C LYS A 15 -19.88 -5.54 4.39
N ALA A 16 -18.62 -5.94 4.29
CA ALA A 16 -17.47 -5.06 4.50
C ALA A 16 -16.98 -4.44 3.20
N VAL A 17 -17.24 -5.12 2.07
CA VAL A 17 -17.06 -4.61 0.70
C VAL A 17 -18.25 -5.09 -0.10
N ASP A 18 -18.91 -4.18 -0.83
CA ASP A 18 -20.12 -4.45 -1.58
C ASP A 18 -19.97 -3.92 -3.00
N ASP A 19 -19.82 -4.84 -3.96
CA ASP A 19 -19.74 -4.58 -5.40
C ASP A 19 -18.66 -3.55 -5.82
N LEU A 20 -17.46 -3.64 -5.23
CA LEU A 20 -16.40 -2.69 -5.52
C LEU A 20 -15.72 -3.01 -6.86
N THR A 21 -15.76 -2.03 -7.77
CA THR A 21 -15.03 -2.07 -9.05
C THR A 21 -14.08 -0.88 -9.13
N LEU A 22 -12.78 -1.13 -9.44
CA LEU A 22 -11.73 -0.13 -9.44
C LEU A 22 -10.59 -0.52 -10.39
N HIS A 23 -10.07 0.47 -11.12
CA HIS A 23 -8.94 0.29 -12.03
C HIS A 23 -7.82 1.28 -11.76
N ILE A 24 -6.58 0.77 -11.63
CA ILE A 24 -5.36 1.56 -11.49
C ILE A 24 -4.47 1.27 -12.69
N LEU A 25 -4.08 2.32 -13.40
CA LEU A 25 -3.20 2.21 -14.55
C LEU A 25 -1.73 2.24 -14.13
N PRO A 26 -0.80 1.75 -14.99
CA PRO A 26 0.63 1.93 -14.74
C PRO A 26 1.00 3.41 -14.60
N GLY A 27 1.84 3.72 -13.63
CA GLY A 27 2.31 5.08 -13.36
C GLY A 27 1.43 5.89 -12.40
N GLU A 28 0.29 5.37 -11.96
CA GLU A 28 -0.64 6.09 -11.08
C GLU A 28 -0.36 5.89 -9.59
N ILE A 29 -0.48 6.97 -8.81
CA ILE A 29 -0.64 6.95 -7.36
C ILE A 29 -2.13 7.07 -7.07
N TYR A 30 -2.72 6.02 -6.52
CA TYR A 30 -4.15 5.92 -6.28
C TYR A 30 -4.46 5.89 -4.77
N GLY A 31 -5.21 6.89 -4.31
CA GLY A 31 -5.65 7.00 -2.92
C GLY A 31 -7.01 6.33 -2.70
N PHE A 32 -7.11 5.51 -1.64
CA PHE A 32 -8.34 4.85 -1.22
C PHE A 32 -8.79 5.44 0.11
N ILE A 33 -9.83 6.27 0.08
CA ILE A 33 -10.21 7.18 1.15
C ILE A 33 -11.52 6.74 1.79
N GLY A 34 -11.60 6.83 3.10
CA GLY A 34 -12.81 6.52 3.86
C GLY A 34 -12.56 6.54 5.35
N HIS A 35 -13.63 6.60 6.14
CA HIS A 35 -13.54 6.49 7.60
C HIS A 35 -13.02 5.12 8.06
N ASN A 36 -12.68 5.03 9.34
CA ASN A 36 -12.38 3.76 9.96
C ASN A 36 -13.61 2.83 9.89
N GLY A 37 -13.39 1.60 9.44
CA GLY A 37 -14.45 0.63 9.21
C GLY A 37 -15.21 0.77 7.88
N ALA A 38 -14.82 1.69 6.98
CA ALA A 38 -15.42 1.85 5.66
C ALA A 38 -15.18 0.67 4.69
N GLY A 39 -14.23 -0.24 4.99
CA GLY A 39 -13.89 -1.38 4.15
C GLY A 39 -12.49 -1.31 3.51
N LYS A 40 -11.69 -0.26 3.78
CA LYS A 40 -10.37 -0.04 3.19
C LYS A 40 -9.41 -1.21 3.41
N THR A 41 -9.14 -1.54 4.67
CA THR A 41 -8.23 -2.65 5.03
C THR A 41 -8.73 -4.00 4.51
N THR A 42 -10.05 -4.24 4.49
CA THR A 42 -10.64 -5.47 3.92
C THR A 42 -10.36 -5.55 2.41
N THR A 43 -10.56 -4.46 1.67
CA THR A 43 -10.25 -4.37 0.24
C THR A 43 -8.77 -4.62 -0.01
N ILE A 44 -7.89 -3.91 0.70
CA ILE A 44 -6.44 -4.05 0.58
C ILE A 44 -5.98 -5.49 0.84
N LYS A 45 -6.43 -6.10 1.94
CA LYS A 45 -6.09 -7.50 2.28
C LYS A 45 -6.61 -8.50 1.26
N SER A 46 -7.76 -8.23 0.63
CA SER A 46 -8.27 -9.05 -0.48
C SER A 46 -7.39 -8.91 -1.73
N VAL A 47 -6.98 -7.68 -2.07
CA VAL A 47 -6.10 -7.40 -3.21
C VAL A 47 -4.76 -8.12 -3.10
N VAL A 48 -4.14 -8.09 -1.93
CA VAL A 48 -2.82 -8.74 -1.72
C VAL A 48 -2.91 -10.23 -1.41
N GLY A 49 -4.12 -10.80 -1.40
CA GLY A 49 -4.35 -12.24 -1.20
C GLY A 49 -4.01 -12.74 0.20
N ILE A 50 -4.08 -11.86 1.22
CA ILE A 50 -3.99 -12.22 2.65
C ILE A 50 -5.36 -12.70 3.14
N GLN A 51 -6.44 -12.18 2.55
CA GLN A 51 -7.80 -12.51 2.91
C GLN A 51 -8.59 -12.98 1.69
N THR A 52 -9.40 -14.01 1.90
CA THR A 52 -10.36 -14.47 0.89
C THR A 52 -11.53 -13.51 0.76
N TYR A 53 -12.11 -13.43 -0.43
CA TYR A 53 -13.32 -12.66 -0.72
C TYR A 53 -14.41 -13.57 -1.30
N ASP A 54 -15.66 -13.08 -1.26
CA ASP A 54 -16.82 -13.92 -1.54
C ASP A 54 -17.15 -13.95 -3.04
N LYS A 55 -17.04 -12.78 -3.73
CA LYS A 55 -17.29 -12.65 -5.16
C LYS A 55 -16.33 -11.64 -5.80
N GLY A 56 -16.31 -11.64 -7.13
CA GLY A 56 -15.51 -10.73 -7.95
C GLY A 56 -14.19 -11.32 -8.39
N GLU A 57 -13.45 -10.50 -9.13
CA GLU A 57 -12.15 -10.87 -9.69
C GLU A 57 -11.12 -9.76 -9.41
N ILE A 58 -9.89 -10.16 -9.13
CA ILE A 58 -8.77 -9.23 -8.90
C ILE A 58 -7.61 -9.64 -9.80
N TYR A 59 -7.10 -8.66 -10.56
CA TYR A 59 -5.96 -8.83 -11.44
C TYR A 59 -4.86 -7.84 -11.09
N ILE A 60 -3.64 -8.33 -10.92
CA ILE A 60 -2.44 -7.52 -10.69
C ILE A 60 -1.49 -7.74 -11.85
N ASN A 61 -1.15 -6.67 -12.55
CA ASN A 61 -0.31 -6.72 -13.76
C ASN A 61 -0.78 -7.77 -14.78
N GLY A 62 -2.11 -7.91 -14.93
CA GLY A 62 -2.75 -8.89 -15.82
C GLY A 62 -2.88 -10.31 -15.25
N ILE A 63 -2.33 -10.57 -14.06
CA ILE A 63 -2.37 -11.88 -13.40
C ILE A 63 -3.60 -11.94 -12.48
N ASN A 64 -4.48 -12.93 -12.69
CA ASN A 64 -5.57 -13.20 -11.77
C ASN A 64 -5.00 -13.79 -10.48
N ILE A 65 -5.31 -13.17 -9.32
CA ILE A 65 -4.75 -13.61 -8.03
C ILE A 65 -5.26 -14.97 -7.54
N LYS A 66 -6.38 -15.47 -8.09
CA LYS A 66 -6.88 -16.82 -7.80
C LYS A 66 -6.16 -17.89 -8.63
N ASP A 67 -5.86 -17.58 -9.88
CA ASP A 67 -5.26 -18.54 -10.83
C ASP A 67 -3.75 -18.69 -10.59
N ASP A 68 -3.04 -17.56 -10.38
CA ASP A 68 -1.61 -17.54 -10.06
C ASP A 68 -1.31 -16.59 -8.88
N PRO A 69 -1.60 -17.02 -7.64
CA PRO A 69 -1.34 -16.20 -6.47
C PRO A 69 0.15 -15.93 -6.22
N ILE A 70 1.04 -16.82 -6.65
CA ILE A 70 2.49 -16.66 -6.48
C ILE A 70 3.01 -15.62 -7.48
N GLY A 71 2.61 -15.72 -8.74
CA GLY A 71 2.96 -14.74 -9.77
C GLY A 71 2.48 -13.34 -9.41
N ALA A 72 1.25 -13.20 -8.92
CA ALA A 72 0.72 -11.93 -8.45
C ALA A 72 1.53 -11.35 -7.26
N LYS A 73 1.88 -12.19 -6.27
CA LYS A 73 2.70 -11.77 -5.12
C LYS A 73 4.13 -11.38 -5.50
N ARG A 74 4.71 -11.99 -6.51
CA ARG A 74 6.07 -11.64 -6.98
C ARG A 74 6.18 -10.22 -7.52
N VAL A 75 5.10 -9.66 -8.04
CA VAL A 75 5.05 -8.31 -8.59
C VAL A 75 4.42 -7.29 -7.66
N THR A 76 3.99 -7.70 -6.46
CA THR A 76 3.29 -6.88 -5.48
C THR A 76 4.09 -6.78 -4.19
N ALA A 77 4.15 -5.59 -3.60
CA ALA A 77 4.56 -5.41 -2.22
C ALA A 77 3.38 -4.92 -1.38
N TYR A 78 3.36 -5.29 -0.10
CA TYR A 78 2.35 -4.85 0.85
C TYR A 78 2.97 -4.31 2.12
N ILE A 79 2.53 -3.13 2.55
CA ILE A 79 2.89 -2.52 3.83
C ILE A 79 1.60 -2.35 4.62
N PRO A 80 1.40 -3.12 5.72
CA PRO A 80 0.27 -2.94 6.62
C PRO A 80 0.42 -1.67 7.47
N ASP A 81 -0.67 -1.24 8.09
CA ASP A 81 -0.68 -0.10 9.00
C ASP A 81 0.18 -0.34 10.25
N ASN A 82 0.21 -1.59 10.71
CA ASN A 82 1.07 -2.04 11.80
C ASN A 82 1.94 -3.22 11.33
N PRO A 83 3.23 -3.00 11.04
CA PRO A 83 4.11 -4.03 10.57
C PRO A 83 4.37 -5.10 11.63
N ASP A 84 3.94 -6.34 11.35
CA ASP A 84 4.25 -7.52 12.16
C ASP A 84 5.53 -8.17 11.61
N LEU A 85 6.68 -7.74 12.14
CA LEU A 85 8.01 -8.18 11.72
C LEU A 85 8.54 -9.26 12.66
N TYR A 86 9.48 -10.08 12.18
CA TYR A 86 10.12 -11.13 12.99
C TYR A 86 11.06 -10.50 14.04
N GLU A 87 10.56 -10.22 15.24
CA GLU A 87 11.23 -9.46 16.28
C GLU A 87 12.54 -10.08 16.79
N TYR A 88 12.70 -11.39 16.62
CA TYR A 88 13.92 -12.12 16.99
C TYR A 88 15.06 -12.01 15.96
N MET A 89 14.77 -11.53 14.75
CA MET A 89 15.76 -11.25 13.71
C MET A 89 16.37 -9.86 13.89
N THR A 90 17.60 -9.67 13.38
CA THR A 90 18.13 -8.32 13.13
C THR A 90 17.52 -7.74 11.85
N GLY A 91 17.57 -6.41 11.68
CA GLY A 91 17.08 -5.76 10.47
C GLY A 91 17.73 -6.31 9.21
N VAL A 92 19.06 -6.50 9.21
CA VAL A 92 19.79 -7.06 8.06
C VAL A 92 19.41 -8.52 7.79
N GLN A 93 19.20 -9.33 8.83
CA GLN A 93 18.76 -10.72 8.66
C GLN A 93 17.38 -10.78 8.02
N TYR A 94 16.46 -9.93 8.45
CA TYR A 94 15.13 -9.84 7.89
C TYR A 94 15.15 -9.43 6.41
N LEU A 95 15.93 -8.40 6.04
CA LEU A 95 16.05 -7.96 4.65
C LEU A 95 16.70 -9.02 3.76
N ASN A 96 17.71 -9.75 4.25
CA ASN A 96 18.31 -10.88 3.53
C ASN A 96 17.31 -12.03 3.34
N PHE A 97 16.49 -12.32 4.35
CA PHE A 97 15.41 -13.30 4.25
C PHE A 97 14.40 -12.93 3.16
N ILE A 98 13.94 -11.68 3.14
CA ILE A 98 13.03 -11.17 2.08
C ILE A 98 13.72 -11.28 0.71
N GLY A 99 14.98 -10.84 0.57
CA GLY A 99 15.72 -10.92 -0.68
C GLY A 99 15.82 -12.35 -1.22
N SER A 100 16.01 -13.33 -0.32
CA SER A 100 16.06 -14.75 -0.69
C SER A 100 14.73 -15.29 -1.21
N ILE A 101 13.59 -14.87 -0.62
CA ILE A 101 12.23 -15.25 -1.08
C ILE A 101 11.99 -14.76 -2.50
N PHE A 102 12.42 -13.54 -2.83
CA PHE A 102 12.23 -12.95 -4.15
C PHE A 102 13.35 -13.33 -5.15
N GLY A 103 14.37 -14.10 -4.72
CA GLY A 103 15.46 -14.55 -5.57
C GLY A 103 16.38 -13.42 -6.05
N ILE A 104 16.53 -12.37 -5.25
CA ILE A 104 17.41 -11.23 -5.55
C ILE A 104 18.86 -11.66 -5.38
N SER A 105 19.74 -11.27 -6.32
CA SER A 105 21.17 -11.55 -6.18
C SER A 105 21.74 -10.84 -4.95
N GLN A 106 22.73 -11.45 -4.28
CA GLN A 106 23.31 -10.88 -3.07
C GLN A 106 23.84 -9.45 -3.32
N LYS A 107 24.48 -9.23 -4.46
CA LYS A 107 25.01 -7.93 -4.84
C LYS A 107 23.90 -6.87 -4.98
N ASP A 108 22.86 -7.18 -5.75
CA ASP A 108 21.75 -6.24 -5.97
C ASP A 108 21.02 -5.95 -4.65
N LEU A 109 20.87 -6.97 -3.80
CA LEU A 109 20.23 -6.83 -2.50
C LEU A 109 21.02 -5.90 -1.57
N GLU A 110 22.34 -6.09 -1.47
CA GLU A 110 23.21 -5.24 -0.66
C GLU A 110 23.17 -3.78 -1.13
N GLU A 111 23.27 -3.54 -2.44
CA GLU A 111 23.16 -2.20 -3.02
C GLU A 111 21.80 -1.53 -2.70
N ARG A 112 20.71 -2.28 -2.79
CA ARG A 112 19.35 -1.77 -2.48
C ARG A 112 19.16 -1.54 -0.99
N ILE A 113 19.61 -2.46 -0.14
CA ILE A 113 19.56 -2.30 1.32
C ILE A 113 20.33 -1.04 1.72
N GLU A 114 21.56 -0.87 1.23
CA GLU A 114 22.38 0.30 1.54
C GLU A 114 21.67 1.58 1.13
N LYS A 115 21.18 1.66 -0.12
CA LYS A 115 20.42 2.82 -0.65
C LYS A 115 19.26 3.19 0.24
N TYR A 116 18.37 2.24 0.53
CA TYR A 116 17.14 2.53 1.27
C TYR A 116 17.40 2.76 2.76
N ALA A 117 18.33 2.04 3.36
CA ALA A 117 18.69 2.22 4.76
C ALA A 117 19.33 3.60 5.03
N ASP A 118 20.13 4.11 4.09
CA ASP A 118 20.66 5.47 4.14
C ASP A 118 19.53 6.50 3.98
N LEU A 119 18.61 6.32 3.01
CA LEU A 119 17.48 7.23 2.79
C LEU A 119 16.54 7.35 3.99
N PHE A 120 16.30 6.24 4.71
CA PHE A 120 15.46 6.21 5.90
C PHE A 120 16.24 6.39 7.22
N GLU A 121 17.57 6.57 7.15
CA GLU A 121 18.45 6.81 8.31
C GLU A 121 18.38 5.71 9.38
N ILE A 122 18.30 4.43 8.97
CA ILE A 122 18.33 3.28 9.89
C ILE A 122 19.50 2.33 9.63
N LYS A 123 20.48 2.73 8.81
CA LYS A 123 21.61 1.88 8.42
C LYS A 123 22.39 1.36 9.63
N ASN A 124 22.65 2.24 10.61
CA ASN A 124 23.40 1.89 11.81
C ASN A 124 22.65 0.96 12.76
N ASP A 125 21.32 0.89 12.63
CA ASP A 125 20.45 0.09 13.49
C ASP A 125 20.18 -1.31 12.92
N LEU A 126 20.50 -1.57 11.64
CA LEU A 126 20.22 -2.84 10.97
C LEU A 126 20.86 -4.06 11.65
N GLY A 127 21.92 -3.86 12.43
CA GLY A 127 22.56 -4.92 13.23
C GLY A 127 21.82 -5.28 14.53
N SER A 128 20.90 -4.44 14.97
CA SER A 128 20.11 -4.65 16.20
C SER A 128 18.91 -5.53 15.96
N ALA A 129 18.41 -6.22 17.00
CA ALA A 129 17.19 -7.01 16.93
C ALA A 129 15.96 -6.12 16.69
N ILE A 130 15.07 -6.53 15.78
CA ILE A 130 13.84 -5.79 15.42
C ILE A 130 12.94 -5.56 16.65
N GLY A 131 12.96 -6.46 17.63
CA GLY A 131 12.24 -6.27 18.88
C GLY A 131 12.66 -5.03 19.69
N GLN A 132 13.86 -4.47 19.42
CA GLN A 132 14.36 -3.24 20.03
C GLN A 132 14.00 -1.97 19.24
N TYR A 133 13.41 -2.13 18.04
CA TYR A 133 13.06 -1.01 17.20
C TYR A 133 11.83 -0.26 17.74
N SER A 134 11.85 1.06 17.64
CA SER A 134 10.64 1.87 17.81
C SER A 134 9.61 1.53 16.72
N HIS A 135 8.37 1.94 16.92
CA HIS A 135 7.32 1.75 15.89
C HIS A 135 7.73 2.40 14.55
N GLY A 136 8.25 3.62 14.57
CA GLY A 136 8.73 4.30 13.36
C GLY A 136 9.90 3.56 12.67
N MET A 137 10.82 2.96 13.43
CA MET A 137 11.90 2.13 12.84
C MET A 137 11.35 0.85 12.22
N LYS A 138 10.38 0.19 12.85
CA LYS A 138 9.69 -0.98 12.28
C LYS A 138 8.98 -0.61 10.97
N GLN A 139 8.31 0.55 10.94
CA GLN A 139 7.66 1.05 9.73
C GLN A 139 8.67 1.32 8.61
N LYS A 140 9.80 1.99 8.92
CA LYS A 140 10.89 2.22 7.95
C LYS A 140 11.44 0.89 7.41
N LEU A 141 11.69 -0.09 8.28
CA LEU A 141 12.17 -1.42 7.86
C LEU A 141 11.15 -2.16 6.96
N ALA A 142 9.86 -2.07 7.28
CA ALA A 142 8.79 -2.64 6.45
C ALA A 142 8.76 -2.00 5.06
N ILE A 143 8.92 -0.67 4.97
CA ILE A 143 8.99 0.05 3.70
C ILE A 143 10.22 -0.41 2.90
N ILE A 144 11.39 -0.50 3.52
CA ILE A 144 12.62 -1.00 2.86
C ILE A 144 12.38 -2.41 2.33
N SER A 145 11.84 -3.31 3.16
CA SER A 145 11.59 -4.71 2.76
C SER A 145 10.61 -4.84 1.58
N ALA A 146 9.65 -3.91 1.48
CA ALA A 146 8.71 -3.83 0.38
C ALA A 146 9.35 -3.31 -0.92
N LEU A 147 10.38 -2.46 -0.82
CA LEU A 147 11.00 -1.83 -1.99
C LEU A 147 12.18 -2.61 -2.56
N VAL A 148 12.88 -3.46 -1.75
CA VAL A 148 14.08 -4.16 -2.21
C VAL A 148 13.86 -5.11 -3.39
N HIS A 149 12.64 -5.64 -3.59
CA HIS A 149 12.32 -6.50 -4.73
C HIS A 149 11.72 -5.78 -5.94
N GLU A 150 11.68 -4.44 -5.91
CA GLU A 150 11.20 -3.57 -7.01
C GLU A 150 9.80 -3.97 -7.53
N PRO A 151 8.77 -3.89 -6.68
CA PRO A 151 7.43 -4.30 -7.05
C PRO A 151 6.87 -3.47 -8.21
N LYS A 152 5.96 -4.06 -8.99
CA LYS A 152 5.16 -3.34 -9.98
C LYS A 152 3.97 -2.63 -9.34
N LEU A 153 3.41 -3.22 -8.29
CA LEU A 153 2.34 -2.64 -7.49
C LEU A 153 2.76 -2.57 -6.02
N LEU A 154 2.80 -1.38 -5.45
CA LEU A 154 2.99 -1.19 -4.02
C LEU A 154 1.63 -0.86 -3.38
N VAL A 155 1.17 -1.76 -2.52
CA VAL A 155 -0.09 -1.63 -1.76
C VAL A 155 0.25 -1.26 -0.32
N MET A 156 -0.41 -0.25 0.23
CA MET A 156 -0.12 0.23 1.58
C MET A 156 -1.41 0.57 2.34
N ASP A 157 -1.46 0.18 3.61
CA ASP A 157 -2.54 0.56 4.52
C ASP A 157 -2.02 1.62 5.49
N GLU A 158 -2.55 2.86 5.42
CA GLU A 158 -2.18 4.02 6.24
C GLU A 158 -0.65 4.27 6.37
N PRO A 159 0.11 4.35 5.27
CA PRO A 159 1.58 4.22 5.28
C PRO A 159 2.34 5.36 5.96
N PHE A 160 1.68 6.48 6.22
CA PHE A 160 2.31 7.66 6.83
C PHE A 160 2.18 7.69 8.36
N VAL A 161 1.36 6.82 8.93
CA VAL A 161 1.21 6.69 10.38
C VAL A 161 2.51 6.19 11.00
N GLY A 162 2.97 6.87 12.05
CA GLY A 162 4.19 6.51 12.78
C GLY A 162 5.51 6.95 12.11
N LEU A 163 5.48 7.53 10.91
CA LEU A 163 6.66 8.11 10.27
C LEU A 163 6.93 9.54 10.76
N ASP A 164 8.20 9.85 10.97
CA ASP A 164 8.63 11.24 11.13
C ASP A 164 8.49 12.03 9.80
N PRO A 165 8.47 13.38 9.84
CA PRO A 165 8.27 14.19 8.63
C PRO A 165 9.29 13.92 7.51
N LYS A 166 10.54 13.59 7.87
CA LYS A 166 11.61 13.30 6.91
C LYS A 166 11.38 11.96 6.22
N ALA A 167 11.05 10.92 6.98
CA ALA A 167 10.72 9.61 6.44
C ALA A 167 9.46 9.65 5.57
N ALA A 168 8.43 10.40 5.99
CA ALA A 168 7.23 10.60 5.20
C ALA A 168 7.53 11.31 3.86
N HIS A 169 8.40 12.32 3.86
CA HIS A 169 8.86 12.97 2.64
C HIS A 169 9.62 12.01 1.72
N THR A 170 10.56 11.24 2.29
CA THR A 170 11.32 10.21 1.56
C THR A 170 10.40 9.18 0.91
N LEU A 171 9.39 8.68 1.65
CA LEU A 171 8.41 7.74 1.09
C LEU A 171 7.66 8.35 -0.11
N LYS A 172 7.20 9.60 -0.01
CA LYS A 172 6.53 10.30 -1.13
C LYS A 172 7.40 10.39 -2.38
N LEU A 173 8.70 10.68 -2.23
CA LEU A 173 9.64 10.70 -3.35
C LEU A 173 9.81 9.31 -3.98
N LEU A 174 9.97 8.26 -3.16
CA LEU A 174 10.08 6.88 -3.64
C LEU A 174 8.81 6.39 -4.33
N MET A 175 7.63 6.79 -3.86
CA MET A 175 6.36 6.52 -4.54
C MET A 175 6.34 7.13 -5.95
N ARG A 176 6.72 8.39 -6.10
CA ARG A 176 6.84 9.06 -7.41
C ARG A 176 7.88 8.39 -8.31
N GLU A 177 9.06 8.03 -7.75
CA GLU A 177 10.11 7.29 -8.47
C GLU A 177 9.60 5.93 -8.99
N LEU A 178 8.87 5.16 -8.17
CA LEU A 178 8.29 3.89 -8.58
C LEU A 178 7.29 4.08 -9.73
N CYS A 179 6.40 5.05 -9.63
CA CYS A 179 5.42 5.36 -10.68
C CYS A 179 6.09 5.83 -11.98
N SER A 180 7.13 6.65 -11.91
CA SER A 180 7.88 7.12 -13.10
C SER A 180 8.56 5.98 -13.87
N ARG A 181 8.81 4.83 -13.20
CA ARG A 181 9.35 3.60 -13.79
C ARG A 181 8.25 2.63 -14.27
N GLY A 182 6.99 3.08 -14.29
CA GLY A 182 5.83 2.31 -14.74
C GLY A 182 5.23 1.36 -13.69
N GLY A 183 5.68 1.45 -12.43
CA GLY A 183 4.99 0.85 -11.29
C GLY A 183 3.72 1.63 -10.92
N SER A 184 2.98 1.19 -9.91
CA SER A 184 1.80 1.92 -9.40
C SER A 184 1.68 1.77 -7.90
N ILE A 185 0.99 2.72 -7.30
CA ILE A 185 0.74 2.78 -5.87
C ILE A 185 -0.76 2.69 -5.62
N PHE A 186 -1.16 1.83 -4.69
CA PHE A 186 -2.51 1.78 -4.13
C PHE A 186 -2.43 1.88 -2.62
N PHE A 187 -2.91 2.95 -2.03
CA PHE A 187 -2.82 3.10 -0.58
C PHE A 187 -4.10 3.65 0.04
N SER A 188 -4.40 3.17 1.25
CA SER A 188 -5.47 3.74 2.06
C SER A 188 -4.96 4.92 2.86
N THR A 189 -5.84 5.89 3.08
CA THR A 189 -5.61 6.96 4.06
C THR A 189 -6.92 7.57 4.53
N HIS A 190 -6.90 8.10 5.76
CA HIS A 190 -7.92 9.01 6.28
C HIS A 190 -7.41 10.46 6.33
N VAL A 191 -6.14 10.71 5.94
CA VAL A 191 -5.53 12.04 5.90
C VAL A 191 -5.73 12.64 4.52
N LEU A 192 -6.81 13.40 4.35
CA LEU A 192 -7.26 13.93 3.06
C LEU A 192 -6.24 14.87 2.42
N GLU A 193 -5.56 15.71 3.20
CA GLU A 193 -4.51 16.61 2.72
C GLU A 193 -3.33 15.85 2.06
N VAL A 194 -2.99 14.67 2.59
CA VAL A 194 -1.93 13.83 1.99
C VAL A 194 -2.41 13.28 0.66
N ALA A 195 -3.65 12.77 0.60
CA ALA A 195 -4.22 12.26 -0.63
C ALA A 195 -4.31 13.35 -1.71
N GLU A 196 -4.81 14.54 -1.37
CA GLU A 196 -4.97 15.66 -2.29
C GLU A 196 -3.65 16.10 -2.93
N LYS A 197 -2.55 16.11 -2.15
CA LYS A 197 -1.23 16.52 -2.65
C LYS A 197 -0.45 15.43 -3.40
N LEU A 198 -0.77 14.17 -3.16
CA LEU A 198 0.04 13.05 -3.62
C LEU A 198 -0.61 12.23 -4.72
N CYS A 199 -1.94 12.04 -4.68
CA CYS A 199 -2.63 11.12 -5.57
C CYS A 199 -2.93 11.74 -6.93
N ASP A 200 -2.79 10.92 -7.98
CA ASP A 200 -3.27 11.24 -9.32
C ASP A 200 -4.77 10.97 -9.42
N LYS A 201 -5.23 9.89 -8.75
CA LYS A 201 -6.64 9.48 -8.65
C LYS A 201 -6.98 9.08 -7.22
N VAL A 202 -8.25 9.19 -6.90
CA VAL A 202 -8.79 8.77 -5.61
C VAL A 202 -10.11 8.01 -5.77
N ALA A 203 -10.40 7.16 -4.78
CA ALA A 203 -11.69 6.54 -4.58
C ALA A 203 -12.15 6.78 -3.13
N ILE A 204 -13.40 7.20 -2.96
CA ILE A 204 -14.04 7.42 -1.67
C ILE A 204 -14.98 6.24 -1.40
N ILE A 205 -14.76 5.56 -0.28
CA ILE A 205 -15.56 4.41 0.17
C ILE A 205 -16.30 4.74 1.47
N LYS A 206 -17.57 4.35 1.56
CA LYS A 206 -18.43 4.47 2.75
C LYS A 206 -19.22 3.18 2.95
N GLY A 207 -19.10 2.56 4.12
CA GLY A 207 -19.86 1.35 4.44
C GLY A 207 -19.66 0.16 3.49
N GLY A 208 -18.48 0.01 2.89
CA GLY A 208 -18.18 -1.05 1.93
C GLY A 208 -18.49 -0.69 0.47
N VAL A 209 -19.13 0.44 0.20
CA VAL A 209 -19.56 0.86 -1.14
C VAL A 209 -18.65 1.97 -1.67
N LEU A 210 -18.27 1.88 -2.93
CA LEU A 210 -17.56 2.95 -3.64
C LEU A 210 -18.54 4.09 -3.96
N ILE A 211 -18.33 5.26 -3.36
CA ILE A 211 -19.24 6.41 -3.52
C ILE A 211 -18.81 7.29 -4.71
N LYS A 212 -17.50 7.58 -4.82
CA LYS A 212 -16.97 8.43 -5.88
C LYS A 212 -15.55 8.00 -6.22
N SER A 213 -15.18 8.03 -7.50
CA SER A 213 -13.78 7.78 -7.93
C SER A 213 -13.50 8.53 -9.22
N GLY A 214 -12.22 8.90 -9.40
CA GLY A 214 -11.76 9.63 -10.59
C GLY A 214 -10.40 10.27 -10.36
N THR A 215 -9.97 11.09 -11.29
CA THR A 215 -8.81 11.97 -11.09
C THR A 215 -9.08 12.92 -9.91
N MET A 216 -8.02 13.47 -9.33
CA MET A 216 -8.18 14.43 -8.23
C MET A 216 -9.09 15.60 -8.63
N GLU A 217 -8.95 16.11 -9.87
CA GLU A 217 -9.79 17.20 -10.40
C GLU A 217 -11.27 16.79 -10.57
N GLU A 218 -11.52 15.58 -11.09
CA GLU A 218 -12.90 15.07 -11.27
C GLU A 218 -13.61 14.84 -9.94
N VAL A 219 -12.86 14.45 -8.90
CA VAL A 219 -13.46 14.17 -7.58
C VAL A 219 -13.68 15.44 -6.79
N LYS A 220 -12.73 16.36 -6.73
CA LYS A 220 -12.85 17.57 -5.92
C LYS A 220 -13.53 18.76 -6.64
N GLY A 221 -13.42 18.85 -7.96
CA GLY A 221 -13.89 20.04 -8.69
C GLY A 221 -13.18 21.31 -8.20
N ASP A 222 -13.97 22.33 -7.86
CA ASP A 222 -13.47 23.62 -7.34
C ASP A 222 -13.35 23.66 -5.80
N GLU A 223 -13.72 22.58 -5.10
CA GLU A 223 -13.69 22.46 -3.65
C GLU A 223 -12.40 21.80 -3.14
N SER A 224 -12.22 21.73 -1.82
CA SER A 224 -11.17 20.88 -1.24
C SER A 224 -11.63 19.39 -1.21
N LEU A 225 -10.69 18.46 -1.20
CA LEU A 225 -11.04 17.05 -1.05
C LEU A 225 -11.73 16.79 0.31
N GLU A 226 -11.46 17.63 1.32
CA GLU A 226 -12.08 17.53 2.65
C GLU A 226 -13.56 17.92 2.61
N ASP A 227 -13.92 19.03 1.95
CA ASP A 227 -15.30 19.46 1.81
C ASP A 227 -16.12 18.39 1.07
N VAL A 228 -15.64 17.94 -0.09
CA VAL A 228 -16.29 16.87 -0.86
C VAL A 228 -16.45 15.58 -0.05
N PHE A 229 -15.42 15.22 0.75
CA PHE A 229 -15.50 14.03 1.58
C PHE A 229 -16.53 14.16 2.69
N LEU A 230 -16.62 15.31 3.35
CA LEU A 230 -17.62 15.57 4.40
C LEU A 230 -19.04 15.50 3.83
N ASP A 231 -19.29 16.16 2.71
CA ASP A 231 -20.62 16.13 2.05
C ASP A 231 -21.06 14.70 1.69
N LEU A 232 -20.16 13.89 1.12
CA LEU A 232 -20.47 12.52 0.71
C LEU A 232 -20.64 11.54 1.89
N VAL A 233 -20.08 11.87 3.05
CA VAL A 233 -20.05 10.97 4.20
C VAL A 233 -21.08 11.35 5.26
N GLU A 234 -21.52 12.61 5.33
CA GLU A 234 -22.60 13.07 6.24
C GLU A 234 -24.02 12.78 5.71
N GLU A 235 -24.19 12.63 4.38
CA GLU A 235 -25.43 12.11 3.77
C GLU A 235 -25.58 10.58 4.01
#